data_f0ad98acbb607bbfa0a820be265aa3cf
#
_entry.id   f0ad98acbb607bbfa0a820be265aa3cf
#
_cell.length_a   1.000
_cell.length_b   1.000
_cell.length_c   1.000
_cell.angle_alpha   90.00
_cell.angle_beta   90.00
_cell.angle_gamma   90.00
#
_symmetry.space_group_name_H-M   'P 1'
#
loop_
_entity.id
_entity.type
_entity.pdbx_description
1 polymer ?
#
loop_
_entity_poly.entity_id
_entity_poly.type
_entity_poly.pdbx_seq_one_letter_code
_entity_poly.pdbx_strand_id
1 'polypeptide(L)'
;MNDECVVVTGASGYIGSHIVANLLLKGKKVRATVRDSQDHERVKHLKEMEVSENGSLEIVKMDLFDEESVDLAISGATDVIHTAAVVIVRSKNPQEKIVDPSVIGTKNIISAIEKSGTVERFVHTSSTAAIRPEEWEDGEVLTTETFAKDATLEQNPYGLAKYSAEMVVRDWHKQK
;
A
#
# COMPACT_ATOMS: atom_id res chain seq x y z
N MET A 1 19.37 6.08 -19.81
CA MET A 1 18.24 6.70 -19.09
C MET A 1 17.64 5.61 -18.24
N ASN A 2 17.68 5.75 -16.91
CA ASN A 2 17.02 4.76 -16.04
C ASN A 2 15.54 4.78 -16.36
N ASP A 3 15.02 3.62 -16.71
CA ASP A 3 13.62 3.41 -17.07
C ASP A 3 12.80 3.38 -15.77
N GLU A 4 12.68 4.56 -15.11
CA GLU A 4 11.99 4.69 -13.82
C GLU A 4 10.53 4.24 -13.96
N CYS A 5 10.17 3.15 -13.28
CA CYS A 5 8.82 2.63 -13.20
C CYS A 5 8.31 2.72 -11.76
N VAL A 6 7.20 3.42 -11.55
CA VAL A 6 6.55 3.57 -10.24
C VAL A 6 5.36 2.63 -10.16
N VAL A 7 5.43 1.65 -9.25
CA VAL A 7 4.28 0.80 -8.94
C VAL A 7 3.42 1.48 -7.88
N VAL A 8 2.12 1.61 -8.16
CA VAL A 8 1.13 2.10 -7.19
C VAL A 8 0.16 0.97 -6.89
N THR A 9 0.18 0.45 -5.67
CA THR A 9 -0.76 -0.60 -5.26
C THR A 9 -2.09 -0.01 -4.82
N GLY A 10 -3.19 -0.74 -5.06
CA GLY A 10 -4.53 -0.22 -4.75
C GLY A 10 -4.92 0.99 -5.60
N ALA A 11 -4.42 1.02 -6.83
CA ALA A 11 -4.55 2.17 -7.75
C ALA A 11 -5.99 2.55 -8.08
N SER A 12 -6.95 1.62 -8.05
CA SER A 12 -8.37 1.93 -8.28
C SER A 12 -9.09 2.53 -7.06
N GLY A 13 -8.41 2.62 -5.91
CA GLY A 13 -8.94 3.28 -4.70
C GLY A 13 -8.76 4.80 -4.75
N TYR A 14 -9.43 5.50 -3.81
CA TYR A 14 -9.42 6.96 -3.75
C TYR A 14 -8.00 7.54 -3.69
N ILE A 15 -7.17 7.14 -2.72
CA ILE A 15 -5.80 7.64 -2.57
C ILE A 15 -4.93 7.19 -3.76
N GLY A 16 -4.98 5.91 -4.12
CA GLY A 16 -4.17 5.35 -5.19
C GLY A 16 -4.42 6.03 -6.54
N SER A 17 -5.66 6.29 -6.90
CA SER A 17 -6.01 6.94 -8.17
C SER A 17 -5.48 8.38 -8.26
N HIS A 18 -5.54 9.15 -7.18
CA HIS A 18 -4.96 10.49 -7.13
C HIS A 18 -3.43 10.48 -7.24
N ILE A 19 -2.76 9.49 -6.65
CA ILE A 19 -1.31 9.32 -6.79
C ILE A 19 -0.97 8.99 -8.24
N VAL A 20 -1.69 8.03 -8.85
CA VAL A 20 -1.49 7.66 -10.27
C VAL A 20 -1.64 8.88 -11.17
N ALA A 21 -2.73 9.64 -11.04
CA ALA A 21 -2.97 10.85 -11.84
C ALA A 21 -1.82 11.86 -11.71
N ASN A 22 -1.36 12.11 -10.49
CA ASN A 22 -0.28 13.07 -10.22
C ASN A 22 1.06 12.62 -10.85
N LEU A 23 1.38 11.31 -10.78
CA LEU A 23 2.58 10.75 -11.38
C LEU A 23 2.54 10.83 -12.91
N LEU A 24 1.39 10.52 -13.53
CA LEU A 24 1.20 10.60 -14.98
C LEU A 24 1.38 12.03 -15.51
N LEU A 25 0.80 13.02 -14.81
CA LEU A 25 0.98 14.45 -15.16
C LEU A 25 2.45 14.89 -15.03
N LYS A 26 3.24 14.24 -14.16
CA LYS A 26 4.68 14.49 -14.01
C LYS A 26 5.54 13.70 -15.00
N GLY A 27 4.95 13.01 -15.96
CA GLY A 27 5.66 12.24 -16.97
C GLY A 27 6.28 10.94 -16.46
N LYS A 28 5.79 10.38 -15.37
CA LYS A 28 6.31 9.11 -14.86
C LYS A 28 5.65 7.91 -15.56
N LYS A 29 6.42 6.83 -15.69
CA LYS A 29 5.88 5.52 -16.07
C LYS A 29 5.25 4.89 -14.83
N VAL A 30 3.94 4.65 -14.89
CA VAL A 30 3.17 4.15 -13.74
C VAL A 30 2.62 2.77 -14.03
N ARG A 31 2.90 1.83 -13.16
CA ARG A 31 2.23 0.53 -13.10
C ARG A 31 1.20 0.57 -11.98
N ALA A 32 -0.07 0.71 -12.38
CA ALA A 32 -1.21 0.77 -11.48
C ALA A 32 -1.74 -0.63 -11.20
N THR A 33 -1.64 -1.11 -9.95
CA THR A 33 -2.13 -2.46 -9.63
C THR A 33 -3.55 -2.44 -9.11
N VAL A 34 -4.35 -3.38 -9.60
CA VAL A 34 -5.75 -3.59 -9.23
C VAL A 34 -6.01 -5.07 -9.02
N ARG A 35 -7.00 -5.43 -8.18
CA ARG A 35 -7.35 -6.84 -7.94
C ARG A 35 -7.92 -7.54 -9.17
N ASP A 36 -8.71 -6.81 -9.95
CA ASP A 36 -9.29 -7.30 -11.20
C ASP A 36 -9.14 -6.22 -12.28
N SER A 37 -8.26 -6.47 -13.24
CA SER A 37 -8.02 -5.57 -14.38
C SER A 37 -9.12 -5.66 -15.45
N GLN A 38 -9.99 -6.67 -15.38
CA GLN A 38 -11.13 -6.86 -16.28
C GLN A 38 -12.42 -6.22 -15.76
N ASP A 39 -12.46 -5.79 -14.50
CA ASP A 39 -13.57 -5.01 -13.95
C ASP A 39 -13.55 -3.59 -14.54
N HIS A 40 -14.23 -3.43 -15.67
CA HIS A 40 -14.25 -2.18 -16.45
C HIS A 40 -14.71 -0.98 -15.63
N GLU A 41 -15.70 -1.14 -14.75
CA GLU A 41 -16.21 -0.05 -13.92
C GLU A 41 -15.18 0.44 -12.92
N ARG A 42 -14.39 -0.49 -12.35
CA ARG A 42 -13.35 -0.15 -11.36
C ARG A 42 -12.10 0.44 -11.97
N VAL A 43 -11.80 0.16 -13.24
CA VAL A 43 -10.58 0.64 -13.88
C VAL A 43 -10.83 1.78 -14.88
N LYS A 44 -12.10 2.08 -15.19
CA LYS A 44 -12.48 3.10 -16.18
C LYS A 44 -11.80 4.44 -15.90
N HIS A 45 -11.92 4.94 -14.68
CA HIS A 45 -11.34 6.21 -14.28
C HIS A 45 -9.80 6.25 -14.41
N LEU A 46 -9.11 5.12 -14.26
CA LEU A 46 -7.67 5.04 -14.49
C LEU A 46 -7.34 5.16 -15.99
N LYS A 47 -8.11 4.49 -16.84
CA LYS A 47 -7.91 4.51 -18.31
C LYS A 47 -8.21 5.87 -18.94
N GLU A 48 -9.06 6.66 -18.30
CA GLU A 48 -9.46 8.00 -18.75
C GLU A 48 -8.55 9.11 -18.18
N MET A 49 -7.50 8.77 -17.41
CA MET A 49 -6.57 9.77 -16.87
C MET A 49 -5.75 10.42 -17.98
N GLU A 50 -5.51 11.72 -17.83
CA GLU A 50 -4.56 12.44 -18.68
C GLU A 50 -3.13 11.96 -18.43
N VAL A 51 -2.43 11.69 -19.51
CA VAL A 51 -1.04 11.22 -19.49
C VAL A 51 -0.19 12.26 -20.22
N SER A 52 0.83 12.80 -19.55
CA SER A 52 1.76 13.73 -20.19
C SER A 52 2.62 13.02 -21.25
N GLU A 53 3.26 13.79 -22.12
CA GLU A 53 4.02 13.28 -23.29
C GLU A 53 5.05 12.19 -22.94
N ASN A 54 5.69 12.28 -21.76
CA ASN A 54 6.70 11.33 -21.33
C ASN A 54 6.17 10.26 -20.36
N GLY A 55 4.88 10.33 -20.00
CA GLY A 55 4.25 9.41 -19.08
C GLY A 55 3.73 8.16 -19.76
N SER A 56 3.49 7.13 -18.98
CA SER A 56 2.75 5.94 -19.44
C SER A 56 2.01 5.27 -18.28
N LEU A 57 0.89 4.65 -18.58
CA LEU A 57 0.08 3.89 -17.64
C LEU A 57 -0.03 2.43 -18.08
N GLU A 58 0.40 1.53 -17.21
CA GLU A 58 0.15 0.10 -17.30
C GLU A 58 -0.79 -0.30 -16.15
N ILE A 59 -1.90 -0.97 -16.46
CA ILE A 59 -2.83 -1.49 -15.43
C ILE A 59 -2.63 -2.99 -15.34
N VAL A 60 -2.18 -3.48 -14.17
CA VAL A 60 -1.88 -4.90 -13.95
C VAL A 60 -2.74 -5.47 -12.82
N LYS A 61 -3.07 -6.75 -12.96
CA LYS A 61 -3.72 -7.50 -11.89
C LYS A 61 -2.70 -7.81 -10.80
N MET A 62 -3.08 -7.58 -9.54
CA MET A 62 -2.30 -7.97 -8.37
C MET A 62 -3.23 -8.25 -7.19
N ASP A 63 -3.09 -9.43 -6.60
CA ASP A 63 -3.70 -9.77 -5.32
C ASP A 63 -2.59 -9.87 -4.27
N LEU A 64 -2.74 -9.16 -3.16
CA LEU A 64 -1.75 -9.14 -2.07
C LEU A 64 -1.50 -10.52 -1.45
N PHE A 65 -2.41 -11.49 -1.63
CA PHE A 65 -2.28 -12.86 -1.15
C PHE A 65 -1.70 -13.84 -2.20
N ASP A 66 -1.58 -13.41 -3.43
CA ASP A 66 -0.98 -14.17 -4.52
C ASP A 66 0.43 -13.65 -4.75
N GLU A 67 1.42 -14.31 -4.11
CA GLU A 67 2.83 -13.91 -4.16
C GLU A 67 3.36 -13.80 -5.59
N GLU A 68 2.94 -14.70 -6.50
CA GLU A 68 3.37 -14.65 -7.90
C GLU A 68 2.87 -13.37 -8.58
N SER A 69 1.60 -12.99 -8.35
CA SER A 69 1.06 -11.75 -8.91
C SER A 69 1.73 -10.50 -8.33
N VAL A 70 2.15 -10.54 -7.05
CA VAL A 70 2.90 -9.45 -6.41
C VAL A 70 4.31 -9.36 -6.98
N ASP A 71 5.01 -10.48 -7.12
CA ASP A 71 6.35 -10.55 -7.71
C ASP A 71 6.35 -9.99 -9.14
N LEU A 72 5.40 -10.43 -9.97
CA LEU A 72 5.24 -9.93 -11.35
C LEU A 72 4.95 -8.43 -11.40
N ALA A 73 4.07 -7.94 -10.52
CA ALA A 73 3.71 -6.53 -10.47
C ALA A 73 4.87 -5.62 -10.06
N ILE A 74 5.79 -6.09 -9.20
CA ILE A 74 6.92 -5.30 -8.68
C ILE A 74 8.18 -5.47 -9.53
N SER A 75 8.28 -6.55 -10.30
CA SER A 75 9.46 -6.84 -11.12
C SER A 75 9.86 -5.64 -12.00
N GLY A 76 11.13 -5.24 -11.93
CA GLY A 76 11.70 -4.13 -12.69
C GLY A 76 11.22 -2.73 -12.26
N ALA A 77 10.47 -2.60 -11.18
CA ALA A 77 10.10 -1.30 -10.63
C ALA A 77 11.30 -0.64 -9.94
N THR A 78 11.36 0.69 -10.00
CA THR A 78 12.32 1.50 -9.22
C THR A 78 11.70 2.06 -7.96
N ASP A 79 10.38 2.25 -7.96
CA ASP A 79 9.64 2.82 -6.84
C ASP A 79 8.37 2.02 -6.59
N VAL A 80 8.02 1.83 -5.31
CA VAL A 80 6.76 1.20 -4.91
C VAL A 80 6.03 2.12 -3.93
N ILE A 81 4.81 2.52 -4.29
CA ILE A 81 3.89 3.26 -3.41
C ILE A 81 2.75 2.32 -3.03
N HIS A 82 2.79 1.83 -1.79
CA HIS A 82 1.84 0.86 -1.29
C HIS A 82 0.67 1.56 -0.60
N THR A 83 -0.46 1.66 -1.32
CA THR A 83 -1.72 2.21 -0.78
C THR A 83 -2.82 1.17 -0.62
N ALA A 84 -2.62 -0.03 -1.15
CA ALA A 84 -3.58 -1.12 -0.99
C ALA A 84 -3.73 -1.47 0.49
N ALA A 85 -4.95 -1.44 0.99
CA ALA A 85 -5.28 -1.81 2.35
C ALA A 85 -6.71 -2.36 2.43
N VAL A 86 -6.96 -3.19 3.44
CA VAL A 86 -8.31 -3.57 3.82
C VAL A 86 -8.86 -2.52 4.78
N VAL A 87 -9.84 -1.74 4.34
CA VAL A 87 -10.49 -0.71 5.15
C VAL A 87 -11.82 -1.27 5.68
N ILE A 88 -11.71 -2.19 6.65
CA ILE A 88 -12.85 -2.76 7.37
C ILE A 88 -12.64 -2.45 8.86
N VAL A 89 -13.60 -1.75 9.47
CA VAL A 89 -13.46 -1.29 10.87
C VAL A 89 -13.96 -2.36 11.84
N ARG A 90 -14.91 -3.22 11.42
CA ARG A 90 -15.51 -4.26 12.25
C ARG A 90 -15.77 -5.53 11.43
N SER A 91 -15.48 -6.68 12.02
CA SER A 91 -15.76 -7.99 11.45
C SER A 91 -16.07 -8.99 12.56
N LYS A 92 -16.80 -10.06 12.24
CA LYS A 92 -16.98 -11.21 13.16
C LYS A 92 -15.68 -11.97 13.37
N ASN A 93 -14.78 -11.93 12.38
CA ASN A 93 -13.45 -12.55 12.41
C ASN A 93 -12.40 -11.47 12.11
N PRO A 94 -12.10 -10.57 13.06
CA PRO A 94 -11.25 -9.41 12.79
C PRO A 94 -9.80 -9.80 12.49
N GLN A 95 -9.29 -10.86 13.11
CA GLN A 95 -7.95 -11.37 12.79
C GLN A 95 -7.83 -11.71 11.30
N GLU A 96 -8.68 -12.61 10.81
CA GLU A 96 -8.65 -13.12 9.43
C GLU A 96 -9.02 -12.06 8.38
N LYS A 97 -9.97 -11.16 8.71
CA LYS A 97 -10.53 -10.23 7.73
C LYS A 97 -9.90 -8.84 7.72
N ILE A 98 -9.17 -8.48 8.77
CA ILE A 98 -8.62 -7.12 8.94
C ILE A 98 -7.11 -7.17 9.17
N VAL A 99 -6.65 -7.90 10.21
CA VAL A 99 -5.25 -7.88 10.62
C VAL A 99 -4.37 -8.68 9.66
N ASP A 100 -4.68 -9.96 9.45
CA ASP A 100 -3.88 -10.83 8.58
C ASP A 100 -3.72 -10.29 7.15
N PRO A 101 -4.78 -9.78 6.49
CA PRO A 101 -4.64 -9.16 5.18
C PRO A 101 -3.65 -8.01 5.14
N SER A 102 -3.65 -7.16 6.15
CA SER A 102 -2.75 -6.00 6.21
C SER A 102 -1.30 -6.43 6.43
N VAL A 103 -1.07 -7.39 7.33
CA VAL A 103 0.27 -7.87 7.67
C VAL A 103 0.85 -8.75 6.55
N ILE A 104 0.08 -9.74 6.07
CA ILE A 104 0.53 -10.66 5.01
C ILE A 104 0.77 -9.90 3.71
N GLY A 105 -0.17 -9.03 3.33
CA GLY A 105 -0.03 -8.22 2.12
C GLY A 105 1.22 -7.34 2.16
N THR A 106 1.52 -6.70 3.29
CA THR A 106 2.74 -5.90 3.45
C THR A 106 3.99 -6.76 3.38
N LYS A 107 4.00 -7.95 3.98
CA LYS A 107 5.13 -8.90 3.90
C LYS A 107 5.38 -9.36 2.47
N ASN A 108 4.33 -9.67 1.70
CA ASN A 108 4.45 -10.08 0.31
C ASN A 108 5.02 -8.97 -0.57
N ILE A 109 4.61 -7.71 -0.35
CA ILE A 109 5.21 -6.54 -1.03
C ILE A 109 6.71 -6.43 -0.71
N ILE A 110 7.10 -6.53 0.55
CA ILE A 110 8.50 -6.48 0.97
C ILE A 110 9.31 -7.63 0.33
N SER A 111 8.77 -8.85 0.36
CA SER A 111 9.42 -10.01 -0.27
C SER A 111 9.65 -9.80 -1.76
N ALA A 112 8.67 -9.26 -2.48
CA ALA A 112 8.78 -8.96 -3.90
C ALA A 112 9.80 -7.83 -4.18
N ILE A 113 9.88 -6.82 -3.32
CA ILE A 113 10.90 -5.76 -3.38
C ILE A 113 12.30 -6.37 -3.26
N GLU A 114 12.51 -7.26 -2.28
CA GLU A 114 13.78 -7.95 -2.09
C GLU A 114 14.17 -8.81 -3.31
N LYS A 115 13.22 -9.60 -3.80
CA LYS A 115 13.41 -10.46 -4.98
C LYS A 115 13.70 -9.65 -6.25
N SER A 116 13.04 -8.52 -6.43
CA SER A 116 13.22 -7.64 -7.59
C SER A 116 14.64 -7.06 -7.65
N GLY A 117 15.20 -6.65 -6.52
CA GLY A 117 16.53 -6.04 -6.43
C GLY A 117 16.67 -4.69 -7.17
N THR A 118 15.60 -4.16 -7.75
CA THR A 118 15.59 -2.91 -8.54
C THR A 118 14.92 -1.76 -7.82
N VAL A 119 14.16 -2.03 -6.76
CA VAL A 119 13.40 -1.02 -6.03
C VAL A 119 14.34 -0.20 -5.13
N GLU A 120 14.41 1.08 -5.39
CA GLU A 120 15.22 2.04 -4.65
C GLU A 120 14.42 2.76 -3.57
N ARG A 121 13.11 2.95 -3.80
CA ARG A 121 12.21 3.67 -2.88
C ARG A 121 10.93 2.90 -2.62
N PHE A 122 10.61 2.75 -1.34
CA PHE A 122 9.36 2.16 -0.89
C PHE A 122 8.60 3.14 0.00
N VAL A 123 7.37 3.46 -0.36
CA VAL A 123 6.46 4.32 0.42
C VAL A 123 5.28 3.48 0.89
N HIS A 124 5.16 3.29 2.20
CA HIS A 124 4.04 2.60 2.81
C HIS A 124 3.01 3.61 3.36
N THR A 125 1.78 3.54 2.88
CA THR A 125 0.70 4.37 3.39
C THR A 125 0.20 3.84 4.72
N SER A 126 0.69 4.41 5.81
CA SER A 126 0.24 4.09 7.15
C SER A 126 -1.08 4.82 7.49
N SER A 127 -1.35 5.04 8.75
CA SER A 127 -2.58 5.70 9.23
C SER A 127 -2.32 6.36 10.57
N THR A 128 -3.08 7.39 10.91
CA THR A 128 -3.16 7.90 12.28
C THR A 128 -3.63 6.81 13.26
N ALA A 129 -4.41 5.83 12.79
CA ALA A 129 -4.82 4.67 13.57
C ALA A 129 -3.66 3.75 13.99
N ALA A 130 -2.51 3.82 13.32
CA ALA A 130 -1.32 3.05 13.68
C ALA A 130 -0.50 3.71 14.79
N ILE A 131 -0.66 5.02 14.97
CA ILE A 131 0.15 5.81 15.90
C ILE A 131 -0.63 6.35 17.09
N ARG A 132 -1.97 6.36 17.03
CA ARG A 132 -2.82 6.83 18.12
C ARG A 132 -3.11 5.69 19.09
N PRO A 133 -2.66 5.78 20.36
CA PRO A 133 -3.04 4.84 21.41
C PRO A 133 -4.56 4.88 21.68
N GLU A 134 -5.10 3.80 22.24
CA GLU A 134 -6.49 3.77 22.72
C GLU A 134 -6.66 4.65 23.96
N GLU A 135 -5.68 4.59 24.88
CA GLU A 135 -5.57 5.49 26.02
C GLU A 135 -4.85 6.77 25.58
N TRP A 136 -5.61 7.83 25.41
CA TRP A 136 -5.17 9.12 24.91
C TRP A 136 -5.62 10.24 25.86
N GLU A 137 -4.67 11.04 26.35
CA GLU A 137 -4.96 12.20 27.18
C GLU A 137 -5.13 13.48 26.34
N ASP A 138 -6.05 14.36 26.80
CA ASP A 138 -6.25 15.65 26.14
C ASP A 138 -4.97 16.48 26.19
N GLY A 139 -4.51 16.93 25.02
CA GLY A 139 -3.30 17.73 24.87
C GLY A 139 -2.04 16.94 24.50
N GLU A 140 -2.09 15.61 24.48
CA GLU A 140 -0.99 14.81 23.94
C GLU A 140 -0.79 15.06 22.43
N VAL A 141 0.46 15.06 21.99
CA VAL A 141 0.82 15.26 20.60
C VAL A 141 1.31 13.94 20.00
N LEU A 142 0.66 13.50 18.92
CA LEU A 142 1.13 12.36 18.14
C LEU A 142 2.43 12.72 17.42
N THR A 143 3.42 11.87 17.56
CA THR A 143 4.73 12.02 16.93
C THR A 143 5.08 10.75 16.17
N THR A 144 6.24 10.73 15.52
CA THR A 144 6.79 9.54 14.87
C THR A 144 7.17 8.42 15.84
N GLU A 145 7.19 8.71 17.14
CA GLU A 145 7.51 7.76 18.21
C GLU A 145 6.28 7.25 18.96
N THR A 146 5.10 7.76 18.63
CA THR A 146 3.84 7.25 19.19
C THR A 146 3.31 6.09 18.35
N PHE A 147 2.74 5.08 19.03
CA PHE A 147 2.24 3.87 18.41
C PHE A 147 0.99 3.36 19.11
N ALA A 148 0.05 2.81 18.34
CA ALA A 148 -1.15 2.14 18.84
C ALA A 148 -0.84 0.73 19.40
N LYS A 149 0.06 0.65 20.38
CA LYS A 149 0.53 -0.63 20.97
C LYS A 149 -0.54 -1.34 21.79
N ASP A 150 -1.50 -0.60 22.28
CA ASP A 150 -2.65 -1.02 23.09
C ASP A 150 -3.89 -1.37 22.26
N ALA A 151 -3.83 -1.18 20.93
CA ALA A 151 -4.89 -1.62 20.04
C ALA A 151 -5.08 -3.14 20.07
N THR A 152 -6.32 -3.58 20.22
CA THR A 152 -6.67 -4.99 20.32
C THR A 152 -7.67 -5.41 19.24
N LEU A 153 -7.81 -6.74 19.04
CA LEU A 153 -8.81 -7.29 18.12
C LEU A 153 -10.25 -6.92 18.50
N GLU A 154 -10.51 -6.73 19.79
CA GLU A 154 -11.84 -6.47 20.31
C GLU A 154 -12.22 -4.99 20.21
N GLN A 155 -11.29 -4.10 20.56
CA GLN A 155 -11.53 -2.67 20.65
C GLN A 155 -11.28 -1.95 19.34
N ASN A 156 -10.10 -2.19 18.71
CA ASN A 156 -9.66 -1.49 17.53
C ASN A 156 -8.89 -2.41 16.57
N PRO A 157 -9.55 -3.38 15.92
CA PRO A 157 -8.87 -4.29 14.99
C PRO A 157 -8.24 -3.57 13.78
N TYR A 158 -8.80 -2.44 13.35
CA TYR A 158 -8.22 -1.64 12.29
C TYR A 158 -6.91 -0.94 12.74
N GLY A 159 -6.90 -0.35 13.93
CA GLY A 159 -5.69 0.22 14.53
C GLY A 159 -4.59 -0.82 14.69
N LEU A 160 -4.93 -1.99 15.23
CA LEU A 160 -4.01 -3.12 15.35
C LEU A 160 -3.45 -3.56 14.00
N ALA A 161 -4.29 -3.64 12.95
CA ALA A 161 -3.86 -4.01 11.62
C ALA A 161 -2.87 -3.00 11.02
N LYS A 162 -3.16 -1.70 11.15
CA LYS A 162 -2.31 -0.64 10.63
C LYS A 162 -1.00 -0.53 11.41
N TYR A 163 -1.06 -0.64 12.74
CA TYR A 163 0.13 -0.69 13.59
C TYR A 163 1.02 -1.89 13.24
N SER A 164 0.43 -3.10 13.15
CA SER A 164 1.19 -4.31 12.85
C SER A 164 1.84 -4.26 11.46
N ALA A 165 1.13 -3.76 10.45
CA ALA A 165 1.69 -3.60 9.10
C ALA A 165 2.83 -2.57 9.08
N GLU A 166 2.69 -1.45 9.80
CA GLU A 166 3.76 -0.44 9.92
C GLU A 166 5.00 -1.03 10.61
N MET A 167 4.81 -1.83 11.68
CA MET A 167 5.94 -2.48 12.35
C MET A 167 6.69 -3.45 11.44
N VAL A 168 6.00 -4.19 10.58
CA VAL A 168 6.65 -5.03 9.56
C VAL A 168 7.59 -4.21 8.68
N VAL A 169 7.15 -3.04 8.20
CA VAL A 169 7.99 -2.15 7.36
C VAL A 169 9.16 -1.58 8.14
N ARG A 170 8.93 -1.09 9.37
CA ARG A 170 9.97 -0.51 10.22
C ARG A 170 11.04 -1.54 10.61
N ASP A 171 10.63 -2.76 10.95
CA ASP A 171 11.57 -3.81 11.33
C ASP A 171 12.37 -4.31 10.12
N TRP A 172 11.76 -4.39 8.95
CA TRP A 172 12.48 -4.65 7.71
C TRP A 172 13.52 -3.56 7.41
N HIS A 173 13.14 -2.28 7.54
CA HIS A 173 14.06 -1.16 7.29
C HIS A 173 15.28 -1.16 8.23
N LYS A 174 15.10 -1.54 9.51
CA LYS A 174 16.20 -1.61 10.47
C LYS A 174 17.24 -2.70 10.15
N GLN A 175 16.89 -3.67 9.31
CA GLN A 175 17.76 -4.78 8.91
C GLN A 175 18.59 -4.45 7.66
N LYS A 176 18.37 -3.29 7.04
CA LYS A 176 19.05 -2.76 5.85
C LYS A 176 20.19 -1.84 6.25
#